data_ef56469dd713a75e39699b006db80ced
#
_entry.id   ef56469dd713a75e39699b006db80ced
#
_cell.length_a   1.000
_cell.length_b   1.000
_cell.length_c   1.000
_cell.angle_alpha   90.00
_cell.angle_beta   90.00
_cell.angle_gamma   90.00
#
_symmetry.space_group_name_H-M   'P 1'
#
loop_
_entity.id
_entity.type
_entity.pdbx_description
1 polymer ?
#
loop_
_entity_poly.entity_id
_entity_poly.type
_entity_poly.pdbx_seq_one_letter_code
_entity_poly.pdbx_strand_id
1 'polypeptide(L)'
;MISERVRDIQTKEDLADFVGEFRGGLISSPNDWENPDLERFLAAMEAWIRTIDMYAKNSGDSDVASPSWSTFAKILCASKIYE
;
A
#
# COMPACT_ATOMS: atom_id res chain seq x y z
N MET A 1 -0.66 -10.56 -0.18
CA MET A 1 -0.88 -9.30 -0.86
C MET A 1 -0.13 -8.15 -0.20
N ILE A 2 -0.36 -7.84 1.05
CA ILE A 2 0.43 -6.84 1.76
C ILE A 2 1.68 -7.51 2.30
N SER A 3 2.84 -6.99 1.93
CA SER A 3 4.11 -7.55 2.34
C SER A 3 4.27 -7.49 3.86
N GLU A 4 4.87 -8.53 4.44
CA GLU A 4 5.19 -8.53 5.86
C GLU A 4 6.13 -7.39 6.22
N ARG A 5 6.92 -6.92 5.27
CA ARG A 5 7.86 -5.84 5.45
C ARG A 5 7.20 -4.54 5.88
N VAL A 6 5.96 -4.29 5.47
CA VAL A 6 5.25 -3.06 5.84
C VAL A 6 5.04 -2.97 7.35
N ARG A 7 5.04 -4.09 8.04
CA ARG A 7 4.87 -4.11 9.50
C ARG A 7 6.08 -3.56 10.24
N ASP A 8 7.24 -3.57 9.59
CA ASP A 8 8.49 -3.08 10.18
C ASP A 8 8.69 -1.59 9.98
N ILE A 9 7.79 -0.94 9.26
CA ILE A 9 7.89 0.49 8.97
C ILE A 9 7.36 1.27 10.17
N GLN A 10 8.28 1.92 10.88
CA GLN A 10 7.94 2.63 12.12
C GLN A 10 8.28 4.11 12.06
N THR A 11 9.08 4.53 11.09
CA THR A 11 9.52 5.92 10.96
C THR A 11 9.29 6.42 9.54
N LYS A 12 9.37 7.74 9.36
CA LYS A 12 9.28 8.31 8.02
C LYS A 12 10.44 7.87 7.13
N GLU A 13 11.62 7.65 7.72
CA GLU A 13 12.78 7.16 7.00
C GLU A 13 12.54 5.74 6.47
N ASP A 14 11.95 4.88 7.31
CA ASP A 14 11.58 3.54 6.90
C ASP A 14 10.61 3.58 5.74
N LEU A 15 9.62 4.47 5.82
CA LEU A 15 8.64 4.63 4.74
C LEU A 15 9.30 5.15 3.47
N ALA A 16 10.23 6.11 3.59
CA ALA A 16 10.93 6.65 2.43
C ALA A 16 11.71 5.56 1.70
N ASP A 17 12.41 4.71 2.45
CA ASP A 17 13.13 3.58 1.87
C ASP A 17 12.19 2.62 1.17
N PHE A 18 11.04 2.35 1.78
CA PHE A 18 10.03 1.48 1.19
C PHE A 18 9.51 2.07 -0.13
N VAL A 19 9.22 3.37 -0.15
CA VAL A 19 8.71 4.04 -1.36
C VAL A 19 9.77 3.98 -2.47
N GLY A 20 11.04 4.13 -2.13
CA GLY A 20 12.13 4.01 -3.08
C GLY A 20 12.18 2.65 -3.74
N GLU A 21 12.04 1.59 -2.96
CA GLU A 21 12.01 0.22 -3.50
C GLU A 21 10.74 -0.04 -4.30
N PHE A 22 9.63 0.50 -3.84
CA PHE A 22 8.34 0.39 -4.51
C PHE A 22 8.41 1.02 -5.90
N ARG A 23 9.00 2.21 -5.98
CA ARG A 23 9.23 2.91 -7.24
C ARG A 23 10.17 2.10 -8.15
N GLY A 24 11.23 1.53 -7.58
CA GLY A 24 12.14 0.67 -8.32
C GLY A 24 11.45 -0.54 -8.92
N GLY A 25 10.50 -1.12 -8.19
CA GLY A 25 9.70 -2.23 -8.68
C GLY A 25 8.85 -1.85 -9.89
N LEU A 26 8.28 -0.65 -9.88
CA LEU A 26 7.51 -0.16 -11.03
C LEU A 26 8.39 -0.01 -12.26
N ILE A 27 9.60 0.54 -12.08
CA ILE A 27 10.54 0.75 -13.19
C ILE A 27 11.03 -0.58 -13.77
N SER A 28 11.37 -1.53 -12.88
CA SER A 28 11.95 -2.81 -13.28
C SER A 28 10.93 -3.80 -13.81
N SER A 29 9.75 -3.83 -13.24
CA SER A 29 8.73 -4.85 -13.54
C SER A 29 7.33 -4.25 -13.57
N PRO A 30 7.06 -3.34 -14.51
CA PRO A 30 5.75 -2.67 -14.57
C PRO A 30 4.60 -3.65 -14.80
N ASN A 31 4.88 -4.80 -15.40
CA ASN A 31 3.85 -5.80 -15.68
C ASN A 31 3.35 -6.49 -14.41
N ASP A 32 4.07 -6.39 -13.30
CA ASP A 32 3.64 -6.92 -12.02
C ASP A 32 2.62 -6.02 -11.33
N TRP A 33 2.37 -4.85 -11.90
CA TRP A 33 1.45 -3.87 -11.33
C TRP A 33 0.12 -3.92 -12.07
N GLU A 34 -0.95 -4.14 -11.33
CA GLU A 34 -2.30 -4.07 -11.87
C GLU A 34 -2.66 -2.63 -12.25
N ASN A 35 -2.18 -1.67 -11.47
CA ASN A 35 -2.43 -0.24 -11.67
C ASN A 35 -1.11 0.49 -11.89
N PRO A 36 -0.53 0.41 -13.11
CA PRO A 36 0.81 0.96 -13.35
C PRO A 36 0.83 2.45 -13.65
N ASP A 37 -0.30 3.05 -14.02
CA ASP A 37 -0.36 4.49 -14.30
C ASP A 37 -0.95 5.24 -13.11
N LEU A 38 -0.66 6.53 -13.04
CA LEU A 38 -1.01 7.35 -11.90
C LEU A 38 -2.52 7.42 -11.69
N GLU A 39 -3.28 7.58 -12.75
CA GLU A 39 -4.74 7.70 -12.63
C GLU A 39 -5.35 6.43 -12.03
N ARG A 40 -4.97 5.28 -12.57
CA ARG A 40 -5.48 3.99 -12.08
C ARG A 40 -5.00 3.71 -10.66
N PHE A 41 -3.76 4.06 -10.35
CA PHE A 41 -3.20 3.90 -9.02
C PHE A 41 -3.98 4.71 -8.00
N LEU A 42 -4.25 5.98 -8.31
CA LEU A 42 -5.01 6.86 -7.41
C LEU A 42 -6.45 6.42 -7.26
N ALA A 43 -7.07 5.92 -8.33
CA ALA A 43 -8.44 5.39 -8.26
C ALA A 43 -8.51 4.19 -7.32
N ALA A 44 -7.54 3.28 -7.44
CA ALA A 44 -7.47 2.12 -6.56
C ALA A 44 -7.21 2.54 -5.10
N MET A 45 -6.36 3.53 -4.90
CA MET A 45 -6.06 4.06 -3.57
C MET A 45 -7.32 4.61 -2.92
N GLU A 46 -8.08 5.41 -3.65
CA GLU A 46 -9.33 5.99 -3.14
C GLU A 46 -10.29 4.88 -2.73
N ALA A 47 -10.51 3.93 -3.62
CA ALA A 47 -11.45 2.83 -3.36
C ALA A 47 -11.02 2.01 -2.14
N TRP A 48 -9.74 1.70 -2.02
CA TRP A 48 -9.26 0.90 -0.90
C TRP A 48 -9.38 1.65 0.43
N ILE A 49 -9.07 2.93 0.44
CA ILE A 49 -9.20 3.74 1.65
C ILE A 49 -10.66 3.78 2.12
N ARG A 50 -11.62 3.88 1.19
CA ARG A 50 -13.04 3.90 1.55
C ARG A 50 -13.50 2.60 2.18
N THR A 51 -12.82 1.49 1.88
CA THR A 51 -13.20 0.16 2.39
C THR A 51 -12.23 -0.36 3.43
N ILE A 52 -11.37 0.50 3.97
CA ILE A 52 -10.33 0.08 4.90
C ILE A 52 -10.90 -0.58 6.17
N ASP A 53 -12.06 -0.13 6.62
CA ASP A 53 -12.71 -0.71 7.79
C ASP A 53 -13.11 -2.16 7.55
N MET A 54 -13.58 -2.46 6.34
CA MET A 54 -13.94 -3.83 5.96
C MET A 54 -12.69 -4.70 5.89
N TYR A 55 -11.59 -4.16 5.35
CA TYR A 55 -10.33 -4.89 5.32
C TYR A 55 -9.87 -5.22 6.73
N ALA A 56 -9.91 -4.23 7.64
CA ALA A 56 -9.51 -4.42 9.03
C ALA A 56 -10.35 -5.51 9.70
N LYS A 57 -11.65 -5.49 9.46
CA LYS A 57 -12.59 -6.47 10.03
C LYS A 57 -12.33 -7.87 9.49
N ASN A 58 -12.14 -8.00 8.18
CA ASN A 58 -12.01 -9.30 7.53
C ASN A 58 -10.64 -9.94 7.76
N SER A 59 -9.59 -9.15 7.84
CA SER A 59 -8.23 -9.65 8.00
C SER A 59 -7.76 -9.75 9.44
N GLY A 60 -8.51 -9.15 10.37
CA GLY A 60 -8.10 -9.09 11.77
C GLY A 60 -7.01 -8.05 12.02
N ASP A 61 -6.68 -7.22 11.03
CA ASP A 61 -5.65 -6.19 11.15
C ASP A 61 -6.32 -4.85 11.48
N SER A 62 -6.67 -4.67 12.75
CA SER A 62 -7.35 -3.45 13.19
C SER A 62 -6.44 -2.21 13.12
N ASP A 63 -5.13 -2.41 13.13
CA ASP A 63 -4.18 -1.29 13.08
C ASP A 63 -4.21 -0.56 11.75
N VAL A 64 -4.67 -1.22 10.69
CA VAL A 64 -4.72 -0.63 9.35
C VAL A 64 -5.64 0.60 9.29
N ALA A 65 -6.61 0.68 10.17
CA ALA A 65 -7.54 1.82 10.22
C ALA A 65 -6.98 3.02 11.00
N SER A 66 -5.84 2.85 11.66
CA SER A 66 -5.21 3.91 12.45
C SER A 66 -4.05 4.54 11.66
N PRO A 67 -3.90 5.88 11.72
CA PRO A 67 -2.79 6.53 11.01
C PRO A 67 -1.45 6.08 11.57
N SER A 68 -0.58 5.62 10.69
CA SER A 68 0.80 5.26 11.04
C SER A 68 1.61 5.18 9.77
N TRP A 69 2.92 5.20 9.90
CA TRP A 69 3.80 5.02 8.73
C TRP A 69 3.56 3.67 8.09
N SER A 70 3.32 2.64 8.90
CA SER A 70 2.98 1.30 8.41
C SER A 70 1.67 1.31 7.61
N THR A 71 0.66 2.05 8.09
CA THR A 71 -0.62 2.16 7.40
C THR A 71 -0.44 2.81 6.03
N PHE A 72 0.37 3.86 5.92
CA PHE A 72 0.66 4.47 4.62
C PHE A 72 1.28 3.47 3.65
N ALA A 73 2.23 2.66 4.13
CA ALA A 73 2.84 1.65 3.29
C ALA A 73 1.82 0.61 2.82
N LYS A 74 0.90 0.22 3.69
CA LYS A 74 -0.18 -0.73 3.35
C LYS A 74 -1.08 -0.15 2.27
N ILE A 75 -1.41 1.15 2.39
CA ILE A 75 -2.21 1.84 1.38
C ILE A 75 -1.53 1.79 0.01
N LEU A 76 -0.23 2.07 -0.03
CA LEU A 76 0.52 2.03 -1.27
C LEU A 76 0.54 0.62 -1.89
N CYS A 77 0.79 -0.39 -1.07
CA CYS A 77 0.79 -1.77 -1.54
C CYS A 77 -0.57 -2.17 -2.11
N ALA A 78 -1.65 -1.81 -1.42
CA ALA A 78 -2.99 -2.12 -1.88
C ALA A 78 -3.30 -1.41 -3.18
N SER A 79 -2.87 -0.15 -3.32
CA SER A 79 -3.12 0.66 -4.51
C SER A 79 -2.46 0.10 -5.76
N LYS A 80 -1.37 -0.65 -5.59
CA LYS A 80 -0.67 -1.30 -6.70
C LYS A 80 -1.56 -2.32 -7.41
N ILE A 81 -2.38 -3.04 -6.67
CA ILE A 81 -3.09 -4.21 -7.18
C ILE A 81 -4.60 -4.17 -6.99
N TYR A 82 -5.13 -3.25 -6.21
CA TYR A 82 -6.56 -3.21 -5.93
C TYR A 82 -7.37 -2.82 -7.17
N GLU A 83 -8.42 -3.52 -7.40
CA GLU A 83 -9.37 -3.24 -8.49
C GLU A 83 -10.72 -2.72 -7.91
#